data_c2f8597ff4fe01bff60cca11fda06ed0
#
_entry.id   c2f8597ff4fe01bff60cca11fda06ed0
#
_cell.length_a   1.000
_cell.length_b   1.000
_cell.length_c   1.000
_cell.angle_alpha   90.00
_cell.angle_beta   90.00
_cell.angle_gamma   90.00
#
_symmetry.space_group_name_H-M   'P 1'
#
loop_
_entity.id
_entity.type
_entity.pdbx_description
1 polymer ?
#
loop_
_entity_poly.entity_id
_entity_poly.type
_entity_poly.pdbx_seq_one_letter_code
_entity_poly.pdbx_strand_id
1 'polypeptide(L)'
;MNLTRREFLQILSAAGMAGFALTACGRGNGNGAALPQADTTGNPYELRPYGNVSLLHYTDCHGQLLPVYFREPHVNLGIGEMQGRPPHLVGRHLLNHYGLEHPNLWSHAYTHLDFTRLAEQYGRVGGFAHLATLVKHIRAQRPGTLLLDGGDTWGGGSGTGVWTRAQDMVDAQLLLGVDIMTGHWEYTFGAERVQEILRNDFAGRIDFVAQNVVDVDWEERVFKPYVIREINGVNVAVIGQAFPYTPIANPRHLIPEWSFGIRHREMQDSVDQARAEGAEVVVVLSHNGMDVDIKMAGLVNGIDAIMGGHTHDAVPAPLEVRTPDGGTCLVTNGGSNGKFLAILDLNFANGRIEGYRYHLLPVFADLIDPDPEMGRYIDNLRNRTVTYDGDTFRMADKLGETLAVSDDLLYRRGNFNGTFDQLICDALMEQVDAQISFSPGFRWGTTVLPGMPITFEHVMDQTGLTYPAVTRNEMSGEMIKTILEDVADNLFNKDPFYQQGGDMVRVGGLRYAIDPTREIGERITAMELDGKPVDPNGTYVVAGWASVQEQPMGDTGRKIWDVVADYLRDHQTVRITDLNAPVLKGVDGNPGIAA
;
A
#
# COMPACT_ATOMS: atom_id res chain seq x y z
N MET A 1 30.99 -6.19 6.75
CA MET A 1 31.62 -6.93 5.63
C MET A 1 30.68 -6.78 4.45
N ASN A 2 31.07 -6.05 3.43
CA ASN A 2 30.25 -5.99 2.21
C ASN A 2 30.48 -7.29 1.45
N LEU A 3 29.49 -8.16 1.45
CA LEU A 3 29.50 -9.37 0.64
C LEU A 3 29.35 -8.98 -0.84
N THR A 4 30.18 -9.53 -1.71
CA THR A 4 29.95 -9.39 -3.15
C THR A 4 28.73 -10.20 -3.56
N ARG A 5 28.02 -9.80 -4.65
CA ARG A 5 26.88 -10.51 -5.24
C ARG A 5 27.16 -12.02 -5.38
N ARG A 6 28.38 -12.41 -5.73
CA ARG A 6 28.79 -13.80 -5.90
C ARG A 6 28.90 -14.54 -4.57
N GLU A 7 29.40 -13.90 -3.54
CA GLU A 7 29.49 -14.47 -2.17
C GLU A 7 28.11 -14.57 -1.54
N PHE A 8 27.21 -13.61 -1.79
CA PHE A 8 25.83 -13.64 -1.35
C PHE A 8 25.04 -14.79 -2.03
N LEU A 9 25.18 -14.96 -3.34
CA LEU A 9 24.58 -16.09 -4.08
C LEU A 9 25.16 -17.45 -3.66
N GLN A 10 26.46 -17.50 -3.26
CA GLN A 10 27.07 -18.71 -2.72
C GLN A 10 26.57 -19.03 -1.29
N ILE A 11 26.29 -18.02 -0.48
CA ILE A 11 25.66 -18.18 0.84
C ILE A 11 24.20 -18.61 0.68
N LEU A 12 23.46 -18.06 -0.28
CA LEU A 12 22.11 -18.50 -0.65
C LEU A 12 22.11 -19.95 -1.15
N SER A 13 23.10 -20.35 -1.96
CA SER A 13 23.21 -21.75 -2.43
C SER A 13 23.63 -22.71 -1.32
N ALA A 14 24.39 -22.27 -0.34
CA ALA A 14 24.77 -23.07 0.84
C ALA A 14 23.66 -23.13 1.90
N ALA A 15 22.88 -22.04 2.06
CA ALA A 15 21.66 -22.00 2.87
C ALA A 15 20.46 -22.62 2.14
N GLY A 16 20.52 -22.70 0.82
CA GLY A 16 19.46 -23.19 -0.08
C GLY A 16 19.24 -24.69 -0.07
N MET A 17 19.92 -25.47 0.78
CA MET A 17 19.46 -26.83 1.08
C MET A 17 18.25 -26.84 2.05
N ALA A 18 17.74 -25.67 2.44
CA ALA A 18 16.57 -25.50 3.30
C ALA A 18 15.67 -24.31 2.90
N GLY A 19 15.78 -23.78 1.69
CA GLY A 19 15.05 -22.56 1.28
C GLY A 19 13.87 -22.83 0.36
N PHE A 20 12.71 -22.35 0.74
CA PHE A 20 11.43 -22.52 0.03
C PHE A 20 11.06 -21.25 -0.72
N ALA A 21 10.82 -21.31 -2.04
CA ALA A 21 9.98 -20.34 -2.71
C ALA A 21 8.52 -20.66 -2.38
N LEU A 22 7.77 -19.64 -1.93
CA LEU A 22 6.38 -19.78 -1.59
C LEU A 22 5.56 -19.90 -2.88
N THR A 23 5.20 -21.12 -3.26
CA THR A 23 4.26 -21.39 -4.36
C THR A 23 3.05 -22.08 -3.76
N ALA A 24 1.88 -21.46 -3.78
CA ALA A 24 0.63 -22.14 -3.43
C ALA A 24 0.11 -22.93 -4.63
N CYS A 25 -0.06 -24.26 -4.49
CA CYS A 25 -0.75 -25.11 -5.45
C CYS A 25 -2.06 -25.58 -4.82
N GLY A 26 -3.20 -25.12 -5.34
CA GLY A 26 -4.51 -25.59 -4.90
C GLY A 26 -4.92 -26.88 -5.65
N ARG A 27 -5.14 -27.97 -4.92
CA ARG A 27 -6.14 -29.00 -5.24
C ARG A 27 -7.13 -29.01 -4.09
N GLY A 28 -8.39 -28.72 -4.38
CA GLY A 28 -9.44 -28.71 -3.37
C GLY A 28 -9.45 -30.00 -2.55
N ASN A 29 -9.13 -29.86 -1.28
CA ASN A 29 -9.71 -30.52 -0.11
C ASN A 29 -8.92 -30.13 1.15
N GLY A 30 -9.52 -29.32 1.98
CA GLY A 30 -9.45 -29.25 3.44
C GLY A 30 -8.10 -29.00 4.12
N ASN A 31 -8.06 -27.89 4.84
CA ASN A 31 -7.17 -27.59 5.98
C ASN A 31 -5.66 -27.51 5.73
N GLY A 32 -5.21 -26.27 5.58
CA GLY A 32 -3.81 -25.87 5.61
C GLY A 32 -3.19 -25.79 4.21
N ALA A 33 -3.07 -24.58 3.67
CA ALA A 33 -2.31 -24.32 2.46
C ALA A 33 -0.86 -24.71 2.68
N ALA A 34 -0.47 -25.93 2.30
CA ALA A 34 0.92 -26.30 2.19
C ALA A 34 1.52 -25.51 1.03
N LEU A 35 2.48 -24.63 1.34
CA LEU A 35 3.24 -23.91 0.34
C LEU A 35 3.99 -24.92 -0.53
N PRO A 36 3.94 -24.80 -1.87
CA PRO A 36 4.70 -25.67 -2.73
C PRO A 36 6.19 -25.44 -2.54
N GLN A 37 6.94 -26.52 -2.56
CA GLN A 37 8.39 -26.51 -2.45
C GLN A 37 9.02 -25.70 -3.59
N ALA A 38 9.94 -24.79 -3.25
CA ALA A 38 10.81 -24.12 -4.19
C ALA A 38 11.57 -25.10 -5.07
N ASP A 39 11.74 -24.72 -6.31
CA ASP A 39 12.75 -25.34 -7.15
C ASP A 39 14.14 -25.03 -6.59
N THR A 40 14.97 -26.03 -6.41
CA THR A 40 16.19 -26.03 -5.60
C THR A 40 17.38 -25.31 -6.25
N THR A 41 17.18 -24.28 -7.08
CA THR A 41 18.26 -23.59 -7.79
C THR A 41 18.94 -22.48 -7.01
N GLY A 42 18.43 -22.11 -5.83
CA GLY A 42 19.04 -21.06 -4.97
C GLY A 42 18.79 -19.62 -5.40
N ASN A 43 18.20 -19.36 -6.58
CA ASN A 43 17.81 -18.03 -7.03
C ASN A 43 16.28 -17.86 -6.87
N PRO A 44 15.81 -16.91 -6.01
CA PRO A 44 14.38 -16.72 -5.77
C PRO A 44 13.58 -16.27 -7.00
N TYR A 45 14.26 -15.79 -8.04
CA TYR A 45 13.63 -15.26 -9.26
C TYR A 45 13.58 -16.25 -10.42
N GLU A 46 14.14 -17.46 -10.27
CA GLU A 46 14.03 -18.51 -11.28
C GLU A 46 12.81 -19.38 -11.02
N LEU A 47 11.69 -19.00 -11.66
CA LEU A 47 10.41 -19.66 -11.50
C LEU A 47 10.02 -20.37 -12.78
N ARG A 48 9.71 -21.67 -12.68
CA ARG A 48 9.15 -22.41 -13.83
C ARG A 48 7.74 -21.93 -14.14
N PRO A 49 7.44 -21.61 -15.40
CA PRO A 49 6.07 -21.30 -15.82
C PRO A 49 5.10 -22.43 -15.48
N TYR A 50 3.85 -22.08 -15.24
CA TYR A 50 2.78 -23.03 -14.98
C TYR A 50 1.53 -22.65 -15.76
N GLY A 51 0.82 -23.63 -16.32
CA GLY A 51 -0.41 -23.39 -17.06
C GLY A 51 -0.23 -22.57 -18.33
N ASN A 52 -1.30 -21.88 -18.74
CA ASN A 52 -1.37 -21.14 -20.00
C ASN A 52 -1.86 -19.68 -19.83
N VAL A 53 -2.26 -19.26 -18.65
CA VAL A 53 -2.61 -17.86 -18.34
C VAL A 53 -1.70 -17.38 -17.22
N SER A 54 -0.97 -16.28 -17.44
CA SER A 54 -0.10 -15.66 -16.44
C SER A 54 -0.45 -14.19 -16.27
N LEU A 55 -0.61 -13.75 -15.04
CA LEU A 55 -0.85 -12.38 -14.65
C LEU A 55 0.23 -11.91 -13.69
N LEU A 56 0.84 -10.77 -13.97
CA LEU A 56 1.72 -10.06 -13.06
C LEU A 56 0.94 -8.92 -12.42
N HIS A 57 1.20 -8.66 -11.15
CA HIS A 57 0.52 -7.59 -10.43
C HIS A 57 1.46 -6.92 -9.43
N TYR A 58 1.41 -5.61 -9.42
CA TYR A 58 1.94 -4.75 -8.37
C TYR A 58 0.90 -3.67 -8.04
N THR A 59 1.05 -3.01 -6.90
CA THR A 59 0.07 -2.03 -6.40
C THR A 59 0.71 -1.10 -5.39
N ASP A 60 0.07 0.03 -5.10
CA ASP A 60 0.38 0.92 -3.97
C ASP A 60 1.85 1.39 -3.97
N CYS A 61 2.36 1.76 -5.14
CA CYS A 61 3.76 2.20 -5.28
C CYS A 61 4.02 3.57 -4.67
N HIS A 62 3.02 4.43 -4.57
CA HIS A 62 3.09 5.75 -3.94
C HIS A 62 4.26 6.62 -4.44
N GLY A 63 4.47 6.63 -5.77
CA GLY A 63 5.53 7.41 -6.40
C GLY A 63 6.95 6.94 -6.11
N GLN A 64 7.12 5.74 -5.57
CA GLN A 64 8.41 5.22 -5.14
C GLN A 64 9.24 4.68 -6.31
N LEU A 65 10.01 5.55 -6.97
CA LEU A 65 10.86 5.19 -8.11
C LEU A 65 12.18 4.50 -7.68
N LEU A 66 12.73 4.86 -6.52
CA LEU A 66 14.00 4.35 -6.01
C LEU A 66 13.80 3.18 -5.03
N PRO A 67 14.81 2.31 -4.89
CA PRO A 67 14.79 1.30 -3.83
C PRO A 67 14.88 1.95 -2.45
N VAL A 68 14.12 1.41 -1.50
CA VAL A 68 13.99 1.94 -0.13
C VAL A 68 14.18 0.86 0.93
N TYR A 69 14.40 1.27 2.16
CA TYR A 69 14.14 0.41 3.30
C TYR A 69 12.66 0.49 3.65
N PHE A 70 12.02 -0.66 3.82
CA PHE A 70 10.59 -0.72 4.11
C PHE A 70 10.28 -1.85 5.10
N ARG A 71 9.91 -1.45 6.33
CA ARG A 71 9.60 -2.35 7.44
C ARG A 71 8.11 -2.70 7.43
N GLU A 72 7.80 -4.00 7.44
CA GLU A 72 6.43 -4.49 7.55
C GLU A 72 5.81 -4.17 8.94
N PRO A 73 4.47 -4.17 9.07
CA PRO A 73 3.80 -3.80 10.31
C PRO A 73 4.09 -4.79 11.44
N HIS A 74 4.15 -4.26 12.66
CA HIS A 74 4.18 -5.06 13.89
C HIS A 74 2.80 -5.11 14.57
N VAL A 75 1.86 -4.32 14.08
CA VAL A 75 0.44 -4.34 14.48
C VAL A 75 -0.42 -4.23 13.21
N ASN A 76 -1.26 -5.25 12.98
CA ASN A 76 -2.30 -5.30 11.95
C ASN A 76 -3.48 -6.09 12.50
N LEU A 77 -4.32 -5.42 13.28
CA LEU A 77 -5.39 -6.05 14.05
C LEU A 77 -6.55 -6.51 13.17
N GLY A 78 -6.86 -7.80 13.21
CA GLY A 78 -8.12 -8.34 12.73
C GLY A 78 -9.14 -8.44 13.87
N ILE A 79 -10.38 -8.07 13.60
CA ILE A 79 -11.48 -8.08 14.57
C ILE A 79 -12.57 -9.05 14.09
N GLY A 80 -13.30 -9.63 15.04
CA GLY A 80 -14.42 -10.53 14.72
C GLY A 80 -13.95 -11.76 13.92
N GLU A 81 -14.54 -11.99 12.76
CA GLU A 81 -14.23 -13.15 11.91
C GLU A 81 -12.85 -13.06 11.25
N MET A 82 -12.27 -11.87 11.16
CA MET A 82 -10.95 -11.66 10.58
C MET A 82 -9.82 -11.87 11.58
N GLN A 83 -10.10 -12.00 12.88
CA GLN A 83 -9.07 -12.26 13.88
C GLN A 83 -8.34 -13.58 13.61
N GLY A 84 -7.01 -13.50 13.50
CA GLY A 84 -6.15 -14.67 13.28
C GLY A 84 -6.18 -15.23 11.85
N ARG A 85 -6.74 -14.49 10.91
CA ARG A 85 -6.68 -14.79 9.48
C ARG A 85 -5.77 -13.81 8.73
N PRO A 86 -5.13 -14.22 7.64
CA PRO A 86 -4.52 -13.23 6.75
C PRO A 86 -5.57 -12.21 6.28
N PRO A 87 -5.19 -10.91 6.21
CA PRO A 87 -3.84 -10.37 6.37
C PRO A 87 -3.45 -10.04 7.82
N HIS A 88 -4.32 -10.29 8.81
CA HIS A 88 -4.17 -9.89 10.21
C HIS A 88 -3.26 -10.83 11.02
N LEU A 89 -2.09 -11.10 10.46
CA LEU A 89 -1.03 -11.89 11.09
C LEU A 89 0.27 -11.10 10.98
N VAL A 90 0.99 -10.93 12.08
CA VAL A 90 2.28 -10.22 12.08
C VAL A 90 3.41 -11.04 12.69
N GLY A 91 4.64 -10.73 12.30
CA GLY A 91 5.84 -11.32 12.87
C GLY A 91 5.82 -12.84 12.89
N ARG A 92 6.01 -13.45 14.06
CA ARG A 92 6.04 -14.91 14.20
C ARG A 92 4.72 -15.61 13.87
N HIS A 93 3.58 -14.94 14.07
CA HIS A 93 2.28 -15.50 13.71
C HIS A 93 2.15 -15.68 12.20
N LEU A 94 2.60 -14.68 11.41
CA LEU A 94 2.65 -14.78 9.95
C LEU A 94 3.60 -15.90 9.52
N LEU A 95 4.83 -15.94 10.06
CA LEU A 95 5.81 -16.96 9.70
C LEU A 95 5.29 -18.38 9.98
N ASN A 96 4.68 -18.60 11.13
CA ASN A 96 4.12 -19.90 11.51
C ASN A 96 2.97 -20.31 10.59
N HIS A 97 2.09 -19.37 10.21
CA HIS A 97 0.96 -19.63 9.32
C HIS A 97 1.41 -20.11 7.94
N TYR A 98 2.46 -19.48 7.39
CA TYR A 98 2.99 -19.81 6.06
C TYR A 98 4.17 -20.78 6.09
N GLY A 99 4.58 -21.28 7.24
CA GLY A 99 5.71 -22.22 7.38
C GLY A 99 7.06 -21.61 7.00
N LEU A 100 7.24 -20.31 7.25
CA LEU A 100 8.46 -19.58 6.93
C LEU A 100 9.46 -19.64 8.07
N GLU A 101 10.71 -19.92 7.75
CA GLU A 101 11.82 -19.89 8.70
C GLU A 101 12.31 -18.46 8.98
N HIS A 102 12.91 -18.25 10.15
CA HIS A 102 13.53 -17.00 10.56
C HIS A 102 14.84 -17.28 11.31
N PRO A 103 15.93 -16.52 11.05
CA PRO A 103 16.05 -15.39 10.11
C PRO A 103 16.45 -15.84 8.70
N ASN A 104 15.79 -15.31 7.69
CA ASN A 104 16.17 -15.47 6.28
C ASN A 104 15.59 -14.32 5.42
N LEU A 105 15.86 -14.35 4.12
CA LEU A 105 15.41 -13.36 3.13
C LEU A 105 13.88 -13.18 3.15
N TRP A 106 13.13 -14.27 3.22
CA TRP A 106 11.67 -14.27 3.18
C TRP A 106 11.07 -13.68 4.46
N SER A 107 11.60 -14.07 5.62
CA SER A 107 11.16 -13.50 6.89
C SER A 107 11.44 -12.00 6.97
N HIS A 108 12.55 -11.51 6.36
CA HIS A 108 12.84 -10.10 6.24
C HIS A 108 11.86 -9.39 5.30
N ALA A 109 11.51 -10.03 4.19
CA ALA A 109 10.56 -9.45 3.24
C ALA A 109 9.15 -9.27 3.82
N TYR A 110 8.68 -10.24 4.62
CA TYR A 110 7.29 -10.32 5.06
C TYR A 110 7.04 -9.88 6.51
N THR A 111 8.09 -9.59 7.29
CA THR A 111 7.92 -9.25 8.71
C THR A 111 8.83 -8.12 9.16
N HIS A 112 8.51 -7.57 10.33
CA HIS A 112 9.32 -6.56 11.04
C HIS A 112 10.45 -7.18 11.89
N LEU A 113 10.52 -8.50 12.01
CA LEU A 113 11.42 -9.17 12.94
C LEU A 113 12.90 -8.92 12.55
N ASP A 114 13.73 -8.59 13.54
CA ASP A 114 15.16 -8.29 13.37
C ASP A 114 15.46 -7.29 12.23
N PHE A 115 14.54 -6.36 11.97
CA PHE A 115 14.50 -5.57 10.74
C PHE A 115 15.83 -4.85 10.46
N THR A 116 16.39 -4.11 11.43
CA THR A 116 17.62 -3.32 11.22
C THR A 116 18.77 -4.21 10.75
N ARG A 117 19.01 -5.31 11.48
CA ARG A 117 20.10 -6.25 11.15
C ARG A 117 19.91 -6.91 9.78
N LEU A 118 18.66 -7.30 9.45
CA LEU A 118 18.36 -7.95 8.18
C LEU A 118 18.35 -6.95 7.01
N ALA A 119 17.94 -5.71 7.24
CA ALA A 119 18.03 -4.63 6.26
C ALA A 119 19.47 -4.28 5.91
N GLU A 120 20.39 -4.28 6.89
CA GLU A 120 21.83 -4.15 6.64
C GLU A 120 22.41 -5.32 5.85
N GLN A 121 21.85 -6.53 6.04
CA GLN A 121 22.30 -7.75 5.36
C GLN A 121 21.76 -7.87 3.93
N TYR A 122 20.47 -7.58 3.71
CA TYR A 122 19.77 -7.84 2.45
C TYR A 122 19.55 -6.59 1.60
N GLY A 123 19.85 -5.41 2.14
CA GLY A 123 19.76 -4.16 1.41
C GLY A 123 18.35 -3.61 1.26
N ARG A 124 18.19 -2.77 0.24
CA ARG A 124 16.94 -2.07 -0.08
C ARG A 124 16.02 -2.95 -0.91
N VAL A 125 14.72 -2.59 -0.88
CA VAL A 125 13.66 -3.27 -1.63
C VAL A 125 12.96 -2.32 -2.57
N GLY A 126 12.29 -2.86 -3.60
CA GLY A 126 11.58 -2.06 -4.60
C GLY A 126 12.50 -1.37 -5.60
N GLY A 127 12.01 -0.24 -6.10
CA GLY A 127 12.65 0.54 -7.16
C GLY A 127 12.26 0.09 -8.56
N PHE A 128 11.73 1.03 -9.35
CA PHE A 128 11.15 0.71 -10.68
C PHE A 128 12.17 0.15 -11.66
N ALA A 129 13.45 0.51 -11.55
CA ALA A 129 14.48 -0.08 -12.42
C ALA A 129 14.72 -1.57 -12.12
N HIS A 130 14.64 -1.98 -10.84
CA HIS A 130 14.77 -3.39 -10.45
C HIS A 130 13.49 -4.17 -10.76
N LEU A 131 12.32 -3.56 -10.52
CA LEU A 131 11.02 -4.10 -10.90
C LEU A 131 10.94 -4.35 -12.42
N ALA A 132 11.43 -3.40 -13.24
CA ALA A 132 11.44 -3.53 -14.69
C ALA A 132 12.28 -4.72 -15.16
N THR A 133 13.46 -4.95 -14.55
CA THR A 133 14.27 -6.14 -14.83
C THR A 133 13.50 -7.41 -14.50
N LEU A 134 12.86 -7.47 -13.35
CA LEU A 134 12.10 -8.66 -12.92
C LEU A 134 10.90 -8.91 -13.84
N VAL A 135 10.12 -7.87 -14.15
CA VAL A 135 8.99 -7.96 -15.10
C VAL A 135 9.44 -8.49 -16.47
N LYS A 136 10.51 -7.91 -17.04
CA LYS A 136 11.07 -8.36 -18.33
C LYS A 136 11.52 -9.83 -18.26
N HIS A 137 12.18 -10.22 -17.17
CA HIS A 137 12.63 -11.61 -16.96
C HIS A 137 11.47 -12.61 -16.90
N ILE A 138 10.43 -12.31 -16.13
CA ILE A 138 9.26 -13.18 -15.99
C ILE A 138 8.46 -13.26 -17.29
N ARG A 139 8.24 -12.12 -17.99
CA ARG A 139 7.56 -12.07 -19.27
C ARG A 139 8.26 -12.89 -20.36
N ALA A 140 9.58 -12.88 -20.36
CA ALA A 140 10.36 -13.66 -21.34
C ALA A 140 10.08 -15.17 -21.26
N GLN A 141 9.65 -15.66 -20.11
CA GLN A 141 9.33 -17.09 -19.86
C GLN A 141 7.83 -17.38 -19.98
N ARG A 142 6.97 -16.35 -20.03
CA ARG A 142 5.49 -16.43 -20.02
C ARG A 142 4.89 -15.56 -21.11
N PRO A 143 4.88 -16.05 -22.37
CA PRO A 143 4.30 -15.31 -23.49
C PRO A 143 2.84 -14.90 -23.23
N GLY A 144 2.47 -13.68 -23.65
CA GLY A 144 1.11 -13.15 -23.48
C GLY A 144 0.76 -12.66 -22.08
N THR A 145 1.71 -12.69 -21.13
CA THR A 145 1.49 -12.21 -19.75
C THR A 145 1.08 -10.74 -19.70
N LEU A 146 0.00 -10.44 -18.97
CA LEU A 146 -0.41 -9.08 -18.63
C LEU A 146 0.25 -8.60 -17.34
N LEU A 147 0.61 -7.32 -17.29
CA LEU A 147 1.05 -6.61 -16.09
C LEU A 147 -0.08 -5.67 -15.63
N LEU A 148 -0.57 -5.94 -14.44
CA LEU A 148 -1.66 -5.22 -13.80
C LEU A 148 -1.12 -4.27 -12.73
N ASP A 149 -1.63 -3.04 -12.72
CA ASP A 149 -1.34 -2.04 -11.69
C ASP A 149 -2.60 -1.83 -10.85
N GLY A 150 -2.52 -2.16 -9.57
CA GLY A 150 -3.63 -2.10 -8.62
C GLY A 150 -4.04 -0.69 -8.20
N GLY A 151 -3.37 0.37 -8.70
CA GLY A 151 -3.58 1.75 -8.29
C GLY A 151 -2.69 2.20 -7.12
N ASP A 152 -2.88 3.43 -6.67
CA ASP A 152 -2.00 4.11 -5.71
C ASP A 152 -0.55 4.21 -6.20
N THR A 153 -0.39 4.34 -7.50
CA THR A 153 0.93 4.40 -8.12
C THR A 153 1.42 5.84 -8.27
N TRP A 154 0.54 6.82 -8.57
CA TRP A 154 0.95 8.20 -8.92
C TRP A 154 1.22 9.11 -7.74
N GLY A 155 0.64 8.86 -6.58
CA GLY A 155 0.67 9.81 -5.47
C GLY A 155 0.65 9.17 -4.09
N GLY A 156 0.80 10.06 -3.09
CA GLY A 156 0.94 9.69 -1.69
C GLY A 156 2.37 9.26 -1.35
N GLY A 157 3.23 10.23 -0.96
CA GLY A 157 4.60 9.94 -0.54
C GLY A 157 5.68 10.13 -1.61
N SER A 158 5.55 11.16 -2.47
CA SER A 158 6.59 11.44 -3.47
C SER A 158 6.72 12.92 -3.80
N GLY A 159 7.95 13.46 -3.66
CA GLY A 159 8.28 14.81 -4.11
C GLY A 159 8.21 14.96 -5.63
N THR A 160 8.77 14.01 -6.37
CA THR A 160 8.73 14.04 -7.84
C THR A 160 7.30 13.97 -8.33
N GLY A 161 6.45 13.13 -7.73
CA GLY A 161 5.02 13.01 -8.07
C GLY A 161 4.26 14.32 -7.89
N VAL A 162 4.46 15.01 -6.77
CA VAL A 162 3.85 16.33 -6.51
C VAL A 162 4.33 17.35 -7.54
N TRP A 163 5.65 17.46 -7.77
CA TRP A 163 6.23 18.51 -8.63
C TRP A 163 6.00 18.28 -10.12
N THR A 164 5.80 17.05 -10.56
CA THR A 164 5.50 16.71 -11.95
C THR A 164 4.01 16.48 -12.22
N ARG A 165 3.17 16.56 -11.18
CA ARG A 165 1.75 16.22 -11.25
C ARG A 165 1.55 14.80 -11.81
N ALA A 166 2.24 13.83 -11.20
CA ALA A 166 2.25 12.40 -11.53
C ALA A 166 2.90 12.00 -12.87
N GLN A 167 3.42 12.95 -13.67
CA GLN A 167 4.03 12.59 -14.96
C GLN A 167 5.24 11.67 -14.79
N ASP A 168 5.93 11.74 -13.66
CA ASP A 168 7.04 10.85 -13.30
C ASP A 168 6.63 9.37 -13.30
N MET A 169 5.52 9.05 -12.65
CA MET A 169 5.02 7.68 -12.57
C MET A 169 4.32 7.23 -13.85
N VAL A 170 3.59 8.13 -14.51
CA VAL A 170 2.96 7.87 -15.81
C VAL A 170 4.00 7.41 -16.84
N ASP A 171 5.10 8.16 -16.98
CA ASP A 171 6.19 7.78 -17.89
C ASP A 171 6.86 6.45 -17.46
N ALA A 172 7.04 6.24 -16.14
CA ALA A 172 7.61 5.01 -15.60
C ALA A 172 6.71 3.79 -15.86
N GLN A 173 5.38 3.91 -15.72
CA GLN A 173 4.42 2.86 -16.05
C GLN A 173 4.46 2.47 -17.52
N LEU A 174 4.55 3.47 -18.42
CA LEU A 174 4.69 3.24 -19.85
C LEU A 174 5.98 2.49 -20.19
N LEU A 175 7.10 2.83 -19.54
CA LEU A 175 8.38 2.14 -19.70
C LEU A 175 8.37 0.73 -19.08
N LEU A 176 7.69 0.54 -17.98
CA LEU A 176 7.51 -0.76 -17.32
C LEU A 176 6.66 -1.70 -18.16
N GLY A 177 5.80 -1.12 -19.02
CA GLY A 177 4.89 -1.85 -19.89
C GLY A 177 3.67 -2.37 -19.15
N VAL A 178 3.04 -1.52 -18.33
CA VAL A 178 1.73 -1.80 -17.71
C VAL A 178 0.69 -1.97 -18.82
N ASP A 179 -0.16 -2.98 -18.69
CA ASP A 179 -1.24 -3.24 -19.63
C ASP A 179 -2.58 -2.68 -19.15
N ILE A 180 -2.90 -2.88 -17.86
CA ILE A 180 -4.19 -2.50 -17.28
C ILE A 180 -3.97 -1.93 -15.88
N MET A 181 -4.73 -0.88 -15.54
CA MET A 181 -4.64 -0.16 -14.26
C MET A 181 -6.03 0.18 -13.71
N THR A 182 -6.16 0.24 -12.39
CA THR A 182 -7.26 0.91 -11.67
C THR A 182 -6.71 2.07 -10.83
N GLY A 183 -7.52 2.72 -9.97
CA GLY A 183 -7.02 3.90 -9.27
C GLY A 183 -7.66 4.20 -7.91
N HIS A 184 -6.94 5.09 -7.16
CA HIS A 184 -7.36 5.69 -5.89
C HIS A 184 -6.67 7.06 -5.68
N TRP A 185 -5.38 7.12 -5.25
CA TRP A 185 -4.66 8.40 -5.07
C TRP A 185 -4.42 9.15 -6.38
N GLU A 186 -4.57 8.48 -7.52
CA GLU A 186 -4.58 9.10 -8.84
C GLU A 186 -5.61 10.23 -8.92
N TYR A 187 -6.74 10.06 -8.26
CA TYR A 187 -7.83 11.02 -8.26
C TYR A 187 -7.52 12.30 -7.47
N THR A 188 -6.52 12.29 -6.61
CA THR A 188 -6.09 13.49 -5.86
C THR A 188 -5.34 14.51 -6.70
N PHE A 189 -4.97 14.15 -7.94
CA PHE A 189 -4.47 15.11 -8.93
C PHE A 189 -5.59 15.87 -9.65
N GLY A 190 -6.85 15.53 -9.38
CA GLY A 190 -8.05 16.14 -9.94
C GLY A 190 -8.57 15.44 -11.20
N ALA A 191 -9.88 15.47 -11.39
CA ALA A 191 -10.56 14.80 -12.50
C ALA A 191 -10.01 15.20 -13.87
N GLU A 192 -9.73 16.50 -14.08
CA GLU A 192 -9.18 17.02 -15.33
C GLU A 192 -7.81 16.40 -15.65
N ARG A 193 -6.90 16.32 -14.64
CA ARG A 193 -5.57 15.75 -14.84
C ARG A 193 -5.62 14.25 -15.11
N VAL A 194 -6.46 13.51 -14.39
CA VAL A 194 -6.68 12.08 -14.66
C VAL A 194 -7.14 11.89 -16.10
N GLN A 195 -8.17 12.62 -16.54
CA GLN A 195 -8.68 12.52 -17.90
C GLN A 195 -7.66 12.96 -18.96
N GLU A 196 -6.80 13.94 -18.65
CA GLU A 196 -5.69 14.36 -19.53
C GLU A 196 -4.71 13.19 -19.76
N ILE A 197 -4.24 12.54 -18.68
CA ILE A 197 -3.33 11.39 -18.75
C ILE A 197 -3.96 10.25 -19.56
N LEU A 198 -5.22 9.91 -19.27
CA LEU A 198 -5.90 8.82 -19.99
C LEU A 198 -6.01 9.09 -21.50
N ARG A 199 -6.28 10.34 -21.89
CA ARG A 199 -6.40 10.69 -23.31
C ARG A 199 -5.07 10.83 -24.04
N ASN A 200 -4.05 11.37 -23.39
CA ASN A 200 -2.80 11.76 -24.04
C ASN A 200 -1.69 10.73 -23.88
N ASP A 201 -1.56 10.14 -22.67
CA ASP A 201 -0.45 9.26 -22.33
C ASP A 201 -0.85 7.78 -22.43
N PHE A 202 -2.02 7.41 -21.91
CA PHE A 202 -2.46 6.02 -21.83
C PHE A 202 -3.20 5.51 -23.07
N ALA A 203 -3.76 6.40 -23.90
CA ALA A 203 -4.56 6.00 -25.06
C ALA A 203 -3.85 4.97 -25.94
N GLY A 204 -4.44 3.76 -26.03
CA GLY A 204 -3.89 2.65 -26.83
C GLY A 204 -2.66 1.97 -26.22
N ARG A 205 -2.29 2.29 -24.99
CA ARG A 205 -1.13 1.72 -24.28
C ARG A 205 -1.52 1.04 -22.98
N ILE A 206 -2.19 1.76 -22.08
CA ILE A 206 -2.65 1.27 -20.78
C ILE A 206 -4.16 1.43 -20.73
N ASP A 207 -4.90 0.36 -20.43
CA ASP A 207 -6.33 0.46 -20.17
C ASP A 207 -6.56 0.80 -18.69
N PHE A 208 -7.22 1.93 -18.44
CA PHE A 208 -7.68 2.29 -17.12
C PHE A 208 -9.11 1.79 -16.94
N VAL A 209 -9.33 0.96 -15.90
CA VAL A 209 -10.61 0.28 -15.66
C VAL A 209 -11.15 0.57 -14.26
N ALA A 210 -12.43 0.92 -14.15
CA ALA A 210 -13.14 1.08 -12.88
C ALA A 210 -14.65 0.96 -13.10
N GLN A 211 -15.24 -0.18 -12.69
CA GLN A 211 -16.69 -0.43 -12.85
C GLN A 211 -17.53 0.41 -11.90
N ASN A 212 -16.97 0.86 -10.80
CA ASN A 212 -17.66 1.46 -9.65
C ASN A 212 -17.58 2.99 -9.59
N VAL A 213 -17.06 3.64 -10.62
CA VAL A 213 -16.99 5.11 -10.72
C VAL A 213 -18.03 5.57 -11.75
N VAL A 214 -18.98 6.40 -11.30
CA VAL A 214 -20.06 6.93 -12.14
C VAL A 214 -20.13 8.44 -12.02
N ASP A 215 -20.62 9.08 -13.09
CA ASP A 215 -20.99 10.49 -13.09
C ASP A 215 -22.18 10.73 -12.15
N VAL A 216 -22.15 11.84 -11.36
CA VAL A 216 -23.18 12.13 -10.36
C VAL A 216 -24.51 12.57 -10.97
N ASP A 217 -24.48 13.18 -12.18
CA ASP A 217 -25.66 13.74 -12.83
C ASP A 217 -26.38 12.71 -13.72
N TRP A 218 -25.62 11.85 -14.41
CA TRP A 218 -26.12 10.93 -15.41
C TRP A 218 -26.10 9.47 -14.98
N GLU A 219 -25.42 9.14 -13.87
CA GLU A 219 -25.20 7.77 -13.39
C GLU A 219 -24.50 6.86 -14.42
N GLU A 220 -23.87 7.45 -15.44
CA GLU A 220 -23.09 6.72 -16.43
C GLU A 220 -21.68 6.43 -15.92
N ARG A 221 -21.11 5.29 -16.35
CA ARG A 221 -19.73 4.94 -15.97
C ARG A 221 -18.73 5.91 -16.56
N VAL A 222 -17.85 6.44 -15.72
CA VAL A 222 -16.78 7.38 -16.11
C VAL A 222 -15.66 6.65 -16.85
N PHE A 223 -15.38 5.41 -16.47
CA PHE A 223 -14.32 4.58 -17.02
C PHE A 223 -14.88 3.28 -17.60
N LYS A 224 -14.08 2.58 -18.42
CA LYS A 224 -14.40 1.23 -18.84
C LYS A 224 -14.57 0.34 -17.60
N PRO A 225 -15.62 -0.47 -17.49
CA PRO A 225 -15.77 -1.39 -16.36
C PRO A 225 -14.74 -2.52 -16.40
N TYR A 226 -14.40 -3.01 -17.58
CA TYR A 226 -13.45 -4.09 -17.83
C TYR A 226 -12.88 -4.04 -19.24
N VAL A 227 -11.87 -4.85 -19.46
CA VAL A 227 -11.36 -5.20 -20.79
C VAL A 227 -11.17 -6.71 -20.88
N ILE A 228 -11.33 -7.28 -22.08
CA ILE A 228 -11.04 -8.68 -22.37
C ILE A 228 -9.76 -8.75 -23.17
N ARG A 229 -8.84 -9.64 -22.78
CA ARG A 229 -7.57 -9.91 -23.44
C ARG A 229 -7.41 -11.40 -23.68
N GLU A 230 -6.95 -11.78 -24.87
CA GLU A 230 -6.60 -13.18 -25.13
C GLU A 230 -5.16 -13.46 -24.63
N ILE A 231 -5.02 -14.48 -23.79
CA ILE A 231 -3.74 -14.99 -23.31
C ILE A 231 -3.63 -16.47 -23.73
N ASN A 232 -2.77 -16.75 -24.71
CA ASN A 232 -2.53 -18.12 -25.20
C ASN A 232 -3.82 -18.89 -25.54
N GLY A 233 -4.78 -18.22 -26.20
CA GLY A 233 -6.05 -18.81 -26.63
C GLY A 233 -7.13 -18.84 -25.54
N VAL A 234 -6.93 -18.18 -24.39
CA VAL A 234 -7.91 -18.03 -23.32
C VAL A 234 -8.33 -16.56 -23.20
N ASN A 235 -9.63 -16.28 -23.25
CA ASN A 235 -10.16 -14.95 -23.06
C ASN A 235 -10.25 -14.59 -21.57
N VAL A 236 -9.42 -13.65 -21.15
CA VAL A 236 -9.34 -13.17 -19.75
C VAL A 236 -9.97 -11.79 -19.67
N ALA A 237 -11.04 -11.65 -18.87
CA ALA A 237 -11.58 -10.34 -18.51
C ALA A 237 -10.86 -9.82 -17.26
N VAL A 238 -10.45 -8.55 -17.30
CA VAL A 238 -9.96 -7.81 -16.13
C VAL A 238 -10.93 -6.68 -15.83
N ILE A 239 -11.67 -6.82 -14.72
CA ILE A 239 -12.67 -5.86 -14.24
C ILE A 239 -11.98 -4.94 -13.22
N GLY A 240 -12.11 -3.62 -13.39
CA GLY A 240 -11.54 -2.65 -12.46
C GLY A 240 -12.48 -2.34 -11.29
N GLN A 241 -11.89 -2.22 -10.11
CA GLN A 241 -12.57 -1.76 -8.89
C GLN A 241 -11.72 -0.69 -8.23
N ALA A 242 -12.06 0.57 -8.44
CA ALA A 242 -11.40 1.71 -7.79
C ALA A 242 -11.75 1.78 -6.30
N PHE A 243 -10.94 2.49 -5.52
CA PHE A 243 -11.21 2.67 -4.08
C PHE A 243 -12.61 3.28 -3.85
N PRO A 244 -13.49 2.58 -3.11
CA PRO A 244 -14.90 2.94 -3.07
C PRO A 244 -15.22 4.18 -2.23
N TYR A 245 -14.33 4.58 -1.32
CA TYR A 245 -14.52 5.70 -0.40
C TYR A 245 -13.73 6.96 -0.78
N THR A 246 -13.21 7.04 -2.00
CA THR A 246 -12.42 8.19 -2.48
C THR A 246 -13.06 9.56 -2.17
N PRO A 247 -14.38 9.81 -2.37
CA PRO A 247 -14.97 11.12 -2.08
C PRO A 247 -15.11 11.48 -0.59
N ILE A 248 -14.85 10.52 0.30
CA ILE A 248 -14.90 10.71 1.76
C ILE A 248 -13.48 10.82 2.32
N ALA A 249 -12.59 9.93 1.88
CA ALA A 249 -11.21 9.87 2.36
C ALA A 249 -10.28 10.90 1.72
N ASN A 250 -10.66 11.48 0.57
CA ASN A 250 -9.88 12.45 -0.20
C ASN A 250 -10.70 13.71 -0.49
N PRO A 251 -10.04 14.84 -0.86
CA PRO A 251 -10.73 16.09 -1.14
C PRO A 251 -11.75 15.98 -2.29
N ARG A 252 -13.03 15.98 -1.95
CA ARG A 252 -14.13 15.81 -2.93
C ARG A 252 -14.13 16.89 -4.02
N HIS A 253 -13.69 18.10 -3.72
CA HIS A 253 -13.63 19.20 -4.68
C HIS A 253 -12.70 18.93 -5.88
N LEU A 254 -11.77 17.96 -5.76
CA LEU A 254 -10.89 17.54 -6.86
C LEU A 254 -11.61 16.66 -7.89
N ILE A 255 -12.69 15.99 -7.48
CA ILE A 255 -13.49 15.07 -8.29
C ILE A 255 -15.00 15.26 -8.08
N PRO A 256 -15.52 16.48 -8.17
CA PRO A 256 -16.90 16.82 -7.75
C PRO A 256 -17.97 16.08 -8.55
N GLU A 257 -17.68 15.74 -9.81
CA GLU A 257 -18.60 15.11 -10.75
C GLU A 257 -18.64 13.59 -10.64
N TRP A 258 -17.78 12.97 -9.80
CA TRP A 258 -17.66 11.51 -9.71
C TRP A 258 -18.20 10.97 -8.40
N SER A 259 -18.94 9.85 -8.49
CA SER A 259 -19.45 9.07 -7.38
C SER A 259 -18.83 7.67 -7.38
N PHE A 260 -18.49 7.21 -6.19
CA PHE A 260 -17.83 5.93 -5.94
C PHE A 260 -18.68 5.06 -5.02
N GLY A 261 -18.35 3.79 -4.89
CA GLY A 261 -18.97 2.86 -3.96
C GLY A 261 -18.46 1.45 -4.19
N ILE A 262 -18.73 0.54 -3.27
CA ILE A 262 -18.37 -0.88 -3.41
C ILE A 262 -19.11 -1.51 -4.59
N ARG A 263 -20.41 -1.18 -4.76
CA ARG A 263 -21.23 -1.55 -5.92
C ARG A 263 -21.13 -3.03 -6.29
N HIS A 264 -21.29 -3.92 -5.31
CA HIS A 264 -21.11 -5.37 -5.52
C HIS A 264 -22.16 -5.99 -6.48
N ARG A 265 -23.34 -5.35 -6.64
CA ARG A 265 -24.36 -5.79 -7.61
C ARG A 265 -23.94 -5.44 -9.03
N GLU A 266 -23.45 -4.23 -9.24
CA GLU A 266 -22.92 -3.77 -10.52
C GLU A 266 -21.61 -4.50 -10.89
N MET A 267 -20.87 -5.00 -9.87
CA MET A 267 -19.78 -5.95 -10.08
C MET A 267 -20.31 -7.27 -10.66
N GLN A 268 -21.40 -7.84 -10.11
CA GLN A 268 -22.03 -9.03 -10.67
C GLN A 268 -22.47 -8.81 -12.12
N ASP A 269 -23.14 -7.67 -12.40
CA ASP A 269 -23.55 -7.32 -13.77
C ASP A 269 -22.34 -7.25 -14.73
N SER A 270 -21.21 -6.72 -14.26
CA SER A 270 -19.97 -6.64 -15.04
C SER A 270 -19.35 -8.01 -15.30
N VAL A 271 -19.38 -8.91 -14.32
CA VAL A 271 -18.95 -10.31 -14.46
C VAL A 271 -19.83 -11.04 -15.47
N ASP A 272 -21.15 -10.93 -15.33
CA ASP A 272 -22.12 -11.60 -16.20
C ASP A 272 -22.00 -11.12 -17.64
N GLN A 273 -21.82 -9.82 -17.84
CA GLN A 273 -21.58 -9.23 -19.16
C GLN A 273 -20.26 -9.72 -19.77
N ALA A 274 -19.15 -9.69 -19.02
CA ALA A 274 -17.86 -10.17 -19.51
C ALA A 274 -17.92 -11.66 -19.90
N ARG A 275 -18.61 -12.51 -19.10
CA ARG A 275 -18.83 -13.91 -19.42
C ARG A 275 -19.69 -14.08 -20.68
N ALA A 276 -20.75 -13.29 -20.85
CA ALA A 276 -21.60 -13.29 -22.04
C ALA A 276 -20.83 -12.87 -23.31
N GLU A 277 -19.83 -11.99 -23.17
CA GLU A 277 -18.93 -11.58 -24.25
C GLU A 277 -17.79 -12.58 -24.51
N GLY A 278 -17.77 -13.70 -23.81
CA GLY A 278 -16.87 -14.84 -24.06
C GLY A 278 -15.66 -14.90 -23.16
N ALA A 279 -15.62 -14.18 -22.04
CA ALA A 279 -14.57 -14.32 -21.07
C ALA A 279 -14.60 -15.71 -20.40
N GLU A 280 -13.48 -16.41 -20.45
CA GLU A 280 -13.28 -17.75 -19.89
C GLU A 280 -12.66 -17.70 -18.48
N VAL A 281 -11.91 -16.64 -18.20
CA VAL A 281 -11.37 -16.29 -16.88
C VAL A 281 -11.77 -14.85 -16.56
N VAL A 282 -12.24 -14.61 -15.34
CA VAL A 282 -12.59 -13.27 -14.84
C VAL A 282 -11.75 -12.92 -13.63
N VAL A 283 -10.98 -11.85 -13.75
CA VAL A 283 -10.12 -11.32 -12.69
C VAL A 283 -10.60 -9.92 -12.33
N VAL A 284 -10.70 -9.63 -11.04
CA VAL A 284 -10.94 -8.27 -10.55
C VAL A 284 -9.61 -7.66 -10.14
N LEU A 285 -9.26 -6.53 -10.74
CA LEU A 285 -8.15 -5.67 -10.32
C LEU A 285 -8.72 -4.66 -9.34
N SER A 286 -8.46 -4.87 -8.05
CA SER A 286 -9.18 -4.23 -6.96
C SER A 286 -8.32 -3.31 -6.12
N HIS A 287 -8.89 -2.15 -5.78
CA HIS A 287 -8.35 -1.24 -4.78
C HIS A 287 -9.27 -1.09 -3.55
N ASN A 288 -10.05 -2.13 -3.22
CA ASN A 288 -10.97 -2.09 -2.08
C ASN A 288 -10.27 -2.24 -0.71
N GLY A 289 -9.17 -2.97 -0.66
CA GLY A 289 -8.57 -3.54 0.55
C GLY A 289 -8.99 -5.00 0.80
N MET A 290 -8.12 -5.72 1.51
CA MET A 290 -8.17 -7.19 1.59
C MET A 290 -9.48 -7.73 2.21
N ASP A 291 -9.95 -7.17 3.33
CA ASP A 291 -11.17 -7.64 4.01
C ASP A 291 -12.42 -7.39 3.15
N VAL A 292 -12.45 -6.26 2.44
CA VAL A 292 -13.54 -5.90 1.52
C VAL A 292 -13.55 -6.88 0.33
N ASP A 293 -12.37 -7.21 -0.20
CA ASP A 293 -12.23 -8.15 -1.31
C ASP A 293 -12.62 -9.58 -0.94
N ILE A 294 -12.28 -10.02 0.28
CA ILE A 294 -12.73 -11.32 0.81
C ILE A 294 -14.27 -11.36 0.89
N LYS A 295 -14.89 -10.29 1.40
CA LYS A 295 -16.35 -10.20 1.45
C LYS A 295 -16.98 -10.12 0.06
N MET A 296 -16.38 -9.35 -0.87
CA MET A 296 -16.82 -9.25 -2.26
C MET A 296 -16.82 -10.62 -2.94
N ALA A 297 -15.72 -11.38 -2.81
CA ALA A 297 -15.60 -12.73 -3.36
C ALA A 297 -16.67 -13.69 -2.86
N GLY A 298 -17.11 -13.53 -1.60
CA GLY A 298 -18.20 -14.32 -1.00
C GLY A 298 -19.61 -13.91 -1.43
N LEU A 299 -19.77 -12.81 -2.18
CA LEU A 299 -21.08 -12.27 -2.59
C LEU A 299 -21.30 -12.28 -4.10
N VAL A 300 -20.23 -12.32 -4.90
CA VAL A 300 -20.28 -12.22 -6.37
C VAL A 300 -19.89 -13.56 -6.98
N ASN A 301 -20.71 -14.06 -7.90
CA ASN A 301 -20.45 -15.29 -8.63
C ASN A 301 -19.55 -15.05 -9.83
N GLY A 302 -18.77 -16.06 -10.21
CA GLY A 302 -18.05 -16.08 -11.47
C GLY A 302 -16.76 -15.26 -11.49
N ILE A 303 -16.27 -14.73 -10.36
CA ILE A 303 -14.92 -14.17 -10.21
C ILE A 303 -13.95 -15.33 -9.91
N ASP A 304 -12.91 -15.48 -10.73
CA ASP A 304 -11.88 -16.51 -10.53
C ASP A 304 -10.76 -16.03 -9.60
N ALA A 305 -10.37 -14.76 -9.70
CA ALA A 305 -9.38 -14.16 -8.82
C ALA A 305 -9.64 -12.68 -8.57
N ILE A 306 -9.25 -12.19 -7.38
CA ILE A 306 -9.15 -10.76 -7.04
C ILE A 306 -7.68 -10.45 -6.74
N MET A 307 -7.11 -9.54 -7.51
CA MET A 307 -5.77 -9.01 -7.32
C MET A 307 -5.90 -7.65 -6.64
N GLY A 308 -5.71 -7.63 -5.31
CA GLY A 308 -6.08 -6.52 -4.44
C GLY A 308 -4.92 -5.60 -4.07
N GLY A 309 -5.26 -4.39 -3.64
CA GLY A 309 -4.38 -3.33 -3.14
C GLY A 309 -4.96 -2.62 -1.92
N HIS A 310 -4.60 -1.34 -1.73
CA HIS A 310 -5.07 -0.41 -0.72
C HIS A 310 -4.62 -0.69 0.73
N THR A 311 -4.74 -1.91 1.21
CA THR A 311 -4.34 -2.23 2.60
C THR A 311 -2.85 -2.52 2.76
N HIS A 312 -2.09 -2.52 1.64
CA HIS A 312 -0.65 -2.73 1.60
C HIS A 312 -0.20 -4.07 2.19
N ASP A 313 -1.09 -5.06 2.19
CA ASP A 313 -0.80 -6.35 2.79
C ASP A 313 0.06 -7.20 1.85
N ALA A 314 1.21 -7.66 2.34
CA ALA A 314 2.01 -8.63 1.62
C ALA A 314 1.47 -10.04 1.92
N VAL A 315 0.61 -10.57 1.04
CA VAL A 315 -0.04 -11.88 1.23
C VAL A 315 0.70 -12.97 0.44
N PRO A 316 1.51 -13.82 1.10
CA PRO A 316 2.38 -14.79 0.41
C PRO A 316 1.66 -15.86 -0.38
N ALA A 317 0.40 -16.16 -0.06
CA ALA A 317 -0.43 -17.13 -0.77
C ALA A 317 -1.89 -16.63 -0.85
N PRO A 318 -2.64 -16.92 -1.93
CA PRO A 318 -4.03 -16.53 -2.05
C PRO A 318 -4.91 -17.10 -0.94
N LEU A 319 -5.90 -16.32 -0.51
CA LEU A 319 -7.02 -16.86 0.24
C LEU A 319 -8.05 -17.44 -0.73
N GLU A 320 -8.37 -18.70 -0.58
CA GLU A 320 -9.44 -19.36 -1.33
C GLU A 320 -10.79 -19.04 -0.67
N VAL A 321 -11.59 -18.20 -1.33
CA VAL A 321 -12.92 -17.80 -0.86
C VAL A 321 -13.98 -18.54 -1.67
N ARG A 322 -14.92 -19.16 -0.98
CA ARG A 322 -16.03 -19.84 -1.62
C ARG A 322 -17.06 -18.84 -2.13
N THR A 323 -17.37 -18.90 -3.42
CA THR A 323 -18.39 -18.07 -4.05
C THR A 323 -19.81 -18.61 -3.78
N PRO A 324 -20.90 -17.82 -3.93
CA PRO A 324 -22.25 -18.26 -3.62
C PRO A 324 -22.74 -19.44 -4.47
N ASP A 325 -22.26 -19.59 -5.69
CA ASP A 325 -22.55 -20.73 -6.60
C ASP A 325 -21.74 -21.99 -6.28
N GLY A 326 -20.86 -21.92 -5.27
CA GLY A 326 -20.01 -23.02 -4.81
C GLY A 326 -18.66 -23.14 -5.51
N GLY A 327 -18.31 -22.17 -6.36
CA GLY A 327 -16.98 -22.00 -6.94
C GLY A 327 -15.94 -21.54 -5.91
N THR A 328 -14.76 -21.19 -6.40
CA THR A 328 -13.64 -20.65 -5.59
C THR A 328 -13.08 -19.42 -6.26
N CYS A 329 -12.94 -18.33 -5.52
CA CYS A 329 -12.23 -17.11 -5.91
C CYS A 329 -10.90 -17.02 -5.13
N LEU A 330 -9.81 -16.74 -5.85
CA LEU A 330 -8.49 -16.53 -5.28
C LEU A 330 -8.31 -15.06 -4.91
N VAL A 331 -8.27 -14.72 -3.62
CA VAL A 331 -8.06 -13.34 -3.17
C VAL A 331 -6.61 -13.14 -2.76
N THR A 332 -5.95 -12.14 -3.36
CA THR A 332 -4.54 -11.80 -3.13
C THR A 332 -4.38 -10.32 -2.78
N ASN A 333 -3.22 -9.94 -2.25
CA ASN A 333 -2.81 -8.56 -2.13
C ASN A 333 -1.30 -8.44 -2.40
N GLY A 334 -0.91 -7.44 -3.19
CA GLY A 334 0.44 -7.28 -3.75
C GLY A 334 1.43 -6.51 -2.88
N GLY A 335 1.07 -6.16 -1.64
CA GLY A 335 1.92 -5.31 -0.78
C GLY A 335 1.93 -3.86 -1.24
N SER A 336 3.08 -3.18 -1.12
CA SER A 336 3.20 -1.76 -1.49
C SER A 336 4.64 -1.34 -1.84
N ASN A 337 4.83 -0.04 -2.16
CA ASN A 337 6.13 0.62 -2.40
C ASN A 337 6.99 -0.04 -3.48
N GLY A 338 6.38 -0.75 -4.44
CA GLY A 338 7.11 -1.53 -5.44
C GLY A 338 7.96 -2.65 -4.85
N LYS A 339 7.76 -2.97 -3.56
CA LYS A 339 8.52 -3.99 -2.83
C LYS A 339 8.28 -5.40 -3.35
N PHE A 340 7.11 -5.65 -3.94
CA PHE A 340 6.72 -6.98 -4.41
C PHE A 340 6.22 -6.98 -5.85
N LEU A 341 6.39 -8.11 -6.51
CA LEU A 341 5.73 -8.49 -7.75
C LEU A 341 4.96 -9.78 -7.52
N ALA A 342 3.65 -9.74 -7.62
CA ALA A 342 2.80 -10.92 -7.60
C ALA A 342 2.75 -11.57 -8.98
N ILE A 343 2.78 -12.90 -9.03
CA ILE A 343 2.65 -13.71 -10.23
C ILE A 343 1.55 -14.72 -9.97
N LEU A 344 0.48 -14.67 -10.76
CA LEU A 344 -0.58 -15.66 -10.77
C LEU A 344 -0.55 -16.43 -12.09
N ASP A 345 -0.13 -17.67 -12.04
CA ASP A 345 -0.15 -18.61 -13.16
C ASP A 345 -1.37 -19.52 -13.03
N LEU A 346 -2.24 -19.58 -14.04
CA LEU A 346 -3.44 -20.42 -14.08
C LEU A 346 -3.31 -21.48 -15.17
N ASN A 347 -3.73 -22.70 -14.88
CA ASN A 347 -3.90 -23.77 -15.85
C ASN A 347 -5.39 -23.85 -16.23
N PHE A 348 -5.75 -23.21 -17.35
CA PHE A 348 -7.11 -23.26 -17.88
C PHE A 348 -7.21 -24.36 -18.94
N ALA A 349 -8.08 -25.34 -18.69
CA ALA A 349 -8.35 -26.44 -19.60
C ALA A 349 -9.79 -26.95 -19.40
N ASN A 350 -10.38 -27.52 -20.44
CA ASN A 350 -11.73 -28.07 -20.40
C ASN A 350 -12.81 -27.09 -19.91
N GLY A 351 -12.66 -25.81 -20.24
CA GLY A 351 -13.60 -24.74 -19.87
C GLY A 351 -13.55 -24.34 -18.39
N ARG A 352 -12.47 -24.62 -17.68
CA ARG A 352 -12.30 -24.26 -16.25
C ARG A 352 -10.82 -24.13 -15.86
N ILE A 353 -10.56 -23.49 -14.72
CA ILE A 353 -9.27 -23.48 -14.07
C ILE A 353 -9.09 -24.83 -13.36
N GLU A 354 -8.10 -25.63 -13.80
CA GLU A 354 -7.79 -26.93 -13.21
C GLU A 354 -6.73 -26.84 -12.10
N GLY A 355 -6.03 -25.70 -12.00
CA GLY A 355 -5.05 -25.43 -10.96
C GLY A 355 -4.38 -24.09 -11.15
N TYR A 356 -3.65 -23.66 -10.13
CA TYR A 356 -2.91 -22.40 -10.15
C TYR A 356 -1.57 -22.52 -9.43
N ARG A 357 -0.70 -21.54 -9.71
CA ARG A 357 0.47 -21.21 -8.89
C ARG A 357 0.49 -19.73 -8.62
N TYR A 358 0.86 -19.37 -7.40
CA TYR A 358 1.02 -17.98 -6.99
C TYR A 358 2.38 -17.76 -6.36
N HIS A 359 3.00 -16.63 -6.68
CA HIS A 359 4.23 -16.16 -6.06
C HIS A 359 4.09 -14.68 -5.76
N LEU A 360 4.43 -14.27 -4.55
CA LEU A 360 4.64 -12.87 -4.20
C LEU A 360 6.15 -12.66 -4.03
N LEU A 361 6.81 -12.15 -5.05
CA LEU A 361 8.26 -12.01 -5.08
C LEU A 361 8.71 -10.67 -4.52
N PRO A 362 9.52 -10.63 -3.47
CA PRO A 362 10.15 -9.39 -3.04
C PRO A 362 11.21 -8.94 -4.04
N VAL A 363 11.19 -7.65 -4.38
CA VAL A 363 12.15 -7.01 -5.26
C VAL A 363 13.32 -6.52 -4.41
N PHE A 364 14.40 -7.29 -4.32
CA PHE A 364 15.61 -6.90 -3.61
C PHE A 364 16.59 -6.22 -4.57
N ALA A 365 16.86 -4.93 -4.33
CA ALA A 365 17.70 -4.13 -5.21
C ALA A 365 19.15 -4.67 -5.33
N ASP A 366 19.67 -5.28 -4.27
CA ASP A 366 21.02 -5.83 -4.28
C ASP A 366 21.12 -7.19 -5.01
N LEU A 367 19.98 -7.83 -5.32
CA LEU A 367 19.92 -9.12 -6.03
C LEU A 367 19.52 -9.00 -7.51
N ILE A 368 18.92 -7.89 -7.90
CA ILE A 368 18.40 -7.64 -9.24
C ILE A 368 19.17 -6.47 -9.84
N ASP A 369 19.81 -6.63 -10.99
CA ASP A 369 20.43 -5.50 -11.69
C ASP A 369 19.34 -4.55 -12.18
N PRO A 370 19.53 -3.22 -12.05
CA PRO A 370 18.56 -2.25 -12.54
C PRO A 370 18.44 -2.28 -14.05
N ASP A 371 17.24 -2.17 -14.57
CA ASP A 371 17.00 -2.00 -16.01
C ASP A 371 17.65 -0.70 -16.49
N PRO A 372 18.52 -0.74 -17.53
CA PRO A 372 19.28 0.44 -17.94
C PRO A 372 18.42 1.56 -18.54
N GLU A 373 17.26 1.24 -19.13
CA GLU A 373 16.36 2.23 -19.72
C GLU A 373 15.60 2.96 -18.64
N MET A 374 15.00 2.22 -17.72
CA MET A 374 14.31 2.77 -16.57
C MET A 374 15.28 3.54 -15.66
N GLY A 375 16.49 3.03 -15.42
CA GLY A 375 17.52 3.73 -14.66
C GLY A 375 17.86 5.10 -15.27
N ARG A 376 18.12 5.16 -16.58
CA ARG A 376 18.36 6.44 -17.28
C ARG A 376 17.16 7.39 -17.20
N TYR A 377 15.95 6.87 -17.29
CA TYR A 377 14.75 7.67 -17.14
C TYR A 377 14.70 8.34 -15.76
N ILE A 378 14.87 7.55 -14.69
CA ILE A 378 14.85 8.03 -13.29
C ILE A 378 15.95 9.08 -13.07
N ASP A 379 17.18 8.81 -13.52
CA ASP A 379 18.31 9.75 -13.41
C ASP A 379 18.01 11.07 -14.14
N ASN A 380 17.50 11.00 -15.36
CA ASN A 380 17.14 12.18 -16.13
C ASN A 380 16.01 12.98 -15.48
N LEU A 381 14.97 12.30 -15.01
CA LEU A 381 13.86 12.92 -14.28
C LEU A 381 14.38 13.70 -13.06
N ARG A 382 15.13 13.06 -12.19
CA ARG A 382 15.64 13.64 -10.94
C ARG A 382 16.61 14.81 -11.17
N ASN A 383 17.30 14.84 -12.30
CA ASN A 383 18.16 15.93 -12.70
C ASN A 383 17.43 17.11 -13.38
N ARG A 384 16.12 17.04 -13.59
CA ARG A 384 15.35 18.17 -14.11
C ARG A 384 15.26 19.29 -13.10
N THR A 385 15.27 20.53 -13.63
CA THR A 385 14.93 21.72 -12.86
C THR A 385 13.42 21.96 -12.98
N VAL A 386 12.78 22.18 -11.87
CA VAL A 386 11.33 22.47 -11.78
C VAL A 386 11.09 23.79 -11.07
N THR A 387 9.97 24.41 -11.36
CA THR A 387 9.45 25.54 -10.57
C THR A 387 8.20 25.08 -9.85
N TYR A 388 8.21 25.15 -8.54
CA TYR A 388 7.09 24.79 -7.70
C TYR A 388 6.92 25.83 -6.60
N ASP A 389 5.71 26.36 -6.45
CA ASP A 389 5.35 27.36 -5.45
C ASP A 389 6.25 28.63 -5.46
N GLY A 390 6.71 29.02 -6.65
CA GLY A 390 7.58 30.18 -6.87
C GLY A 390 9.08 29.89 -6.77
N ASP A 391 9.48 28.76 -6.21
CA ASP A 391 10.88 28.35 -6.10
C ASP A 391 11.30 27.52 -7.31
N THR A 392 12.53 27.75 -7.79
CA THR A 392 13.13 26.99 -8.89
C THR A 392 14.33 26.21 -8.38
N PHE A 393 14.31 24.88 -8.54
CA PHE A 393 15.36 24.00 -8.03
C PHE A 393 15.53 22.75 -8.91
N ARG A 394 16.69 22.11 -8.83
CA ARG A 394 16.92 20.78 -9.38
C ARG A 394 16.37 19.74 -8.38
N MET A 395 15.51 18.83 -8.85
CA MET A 395 14.83 17.89 -7.96
C MET A 395 15.82 17.03 -7.16
N ALA A 396 16.90 16.54 -7.77
CA ALA A 396 17.89 15.74 -7.06
C ALA A 396 18.58 16.50 -5.91
N ASP A 397 18.86 17.80 -6.08
CA ASP A 397 19.48 18.61 -5.04
C ASP A 397 18.52 18.84 -3.86
N LYS A 398 17.27 19.15 -4.18
CA LYS A 398 16.24 19.37 -3.15
C LYS A 398 15.95 18.11 -2.35
N LEU A 399 15.76 16.97 -3.04
CA LEU A 399 15.48 15.69 -2.40
C LEU A 399 16.67 15.16 -1.61
N GLY A 400 17.91 15.39 -2.08
CA GLY A 400 19.14 14.96 -1.44
C GLY A 400 19.60 15.84 -0.27
N GLU A 401 18.90 16.94 0.03
CA GLU A 401 19.23 17.82 1.17
C GLU A 401 19.17 17.01 2.47
N THR A 402 20.30 16.89 3.18
CA THR A 402 20.34 16.28 4.50
C THR A 402 19.83 17.25 5.54
N LEU A 403 18.80 16.86 6.28
CA LEU A 403 18.12 17.70 7.28
C LEU A 403 18.60 17.39 8.70
N ALA A 404 18.78 16.11 9.02
CA ALA A 404 19.19 15.61 10.33
C ALA A 404 19.81 14.22 10.21
N VAL A 405 20.21 13.63 11.34
CA VAL A 405 20.62 12.21 11.45
C VAL A 405 19.67 11.52 12.44
N SER A 406 19.27 10.27 12.15
CA SER A 406 18.45 9.50 13.07
C SER A 406 19.30 8.62 13.98
N ASP A 407 19.11 8.69 15.30
CA ASP A 407 19.67 7.73 16.27
C ASP A 407 18.84 6.45 16.33
N ASP A 408 17.57 6.52 15.95
CA ASP A 408 16.60 5.42 16.05
C ASP A 408 16.15 4.91 14.68
N LEU A 409 15.53 3.71 14.67
CA LEU A 409 14.81 3.21 13.50
C LEU A 409 13.53 4.02 13.31
N LEU A 410 13.43 4.76 12.18
CA LEU A 410 12.22 5.48 11.83
C LEU A 410 11.38 4.68 10.84
N TYR A 411 10.12 4.45 11.19
CA TYR A 411 9.15 3.70 10.37
C TYR A 411 7.73 4.19 10.62
N ARG A 412 6.82 3.82 9.73
CA ARG A 412 5.42 4.25 9.76
C ARG A 412 4.42 3.10 9.82
N ARG A 413 4.68 1.98 9.17
CA ARG A 413 3.71 0.87 9.02
C ARG A 413 3.25 0.25 10.34
N GLY A 414 1.93 0.06 10.47
CA GLY A 414 1.19 -0.51 11.60
C GLY A 414 -0.03 0.32 11.96
N ASN A 415 -1.03 -0.27 12.63
CA ASN A 415 -2.29 0.42 12.91
C ASN A 415 -2.17 1.68 13.77
N PHE A 416 -1.07 1.85 14.51
CA PHE A 416 -0.83 2.98 15.42
C PHE A 416 0.50 3.66 15.10
N ASN A 417 0.88 4.68 15.87
CA ASN A 417 2.10 5.44 15.65
C ASN A 417 3.33 4.53 15.47
N GLY A 418 4.04 4.74 14.36
CA GLY A 418 5.43 4.38 14.23
C GLY A 418 6.33 5.53 14.66
N THR A 419 7.64 5.30 14.69
CA THR A 419 8.60 6.32 15.13
C THR A 419 8.71 7.50 14.16
N PHE A 420 8.47 7.31 12.86
CA PHE A 420 8.39 8.43 11.92
C PHE A 420 7.08 9.23 12.08
N ASP A 421 5.97 8.54 12.41
CA ASP A 421 4.73 9.24 12.74
C ASP A 421 4.89 10.10 14.00
N GLN A 422 5.60 9.60 15.01
CA GLN A 422 5.91 10.38 16.22
C GLN A 422 6.70 11.63 15.89
N LEU A 423 7.74 11.52 15.05
CA LEU A 423 8.51 12.66 14.57
C LEU A 423 7.61 13.72 13.92
N ILE A 424 6.68 13.31 13.04
CA ILE A 424 5.74 14.23 12.39
C ILE A 424 4.83 14.90 13.43
N CYS A 425 4.34 14.13 14.39
CA CYS A 425 3.49 14.64 15.47
C CYS A 425 4.23 15.66 16.35
N ASP A 426 5.48 15.37 16.72
CA ASP A 426 6.32 16.26 17.52
C ASP A 426 6.64 17.56 16.75
N ALA A 427 6.96 17.45 15.47
CA ALA A 427 7.18 18.59 14.60
C ALA A 427 5.93 19.50 14.49
N LEU A 428 4.75 18.91 14.36
CA LEU A 428 3.49 19.66 14.34
C LEU A 428 3.27 20.40 15.67
N MET A 429 3.45 19.75 16.81
CA MET A 429 3.23 20.39 18.11
C MET A 429 4.20 21.54 18.34
N GLU A 430 5.47 21.34 18.06
CA GLU A 430 6.51 22.35 18.31
C GLU A 430 6.43 23.51 17.33
N GLN A 431 6.35 23.23 16.03
CA GLN A 431 6.50 24.26 14.99
C GLN A 431 5.25 25.14 14.80
N VAL A 432 4.09 24.72 15.29
CA VAL A 432 2.85 25.53 15.23
C VAL A 432 2.22 25.79 16.60
N ASP A 433 2.95 25.50 17.70
CA ASP A 433 2.52 25.77 19.08
C ASP A 433 1.16 25.14 19.40
N ALA A 434 1.08 23.81 19.34
CA ALA A 434 -0.11 23.03 19.64
C ALA A 434 0.10 22.06 20.81
N GLN A 435 -0.97 21.77 21.54
CA GLN A 435 -0.96 20.84 22.68
C GLN A 435 -1.11 19.37 22.22
N ILE A 436 -1.82 19.17 21.11
CA ILE A 436 -2.13 17.88 20.52
C ILE A 436 -1.85 17.97 19.04
N SER A 437 -1.35 16.89 18.44
CA SER A 437 -1.25 16.80 17.00
C SER A 437 -1.99 15.57 16.47
N PHE A 438 -2.65 15.74 15.30
CA PHE A 438 -3.25 14.69 14.51
C PHE A 438 -2.58 14.62 13.15
N SER A 439 -1.96 13.49 12.85
CA SER A 439 -1.43 13.18 11.53
C SER A 439 -2.23 12.03 10.92
N PRO A 440 -2.62 12.11 9.65
CA PRO A 440 -3.39 11.03 9.02
C PRO A 440 -2.70 9.68 9.10
N GLY A 441 -3.49 8.64 9.28
CA GLY A 441 -3.03 7.25 9.32
C GLY A 441 -2.74 6.70 7.93
N PHE A 442 -1.97 7.42 7.11
CA PHE A 442 -1.55 6.95 5.80
C PHE A 442 -0.61 5.74 5.94
N ARG A 443 -0.70 4.79 5.01
CA ARG A 443 0.08 3.54 5.04
C ARG A 443 1.37 3.60 4.24
N TRP A 444 1.55 4.61 3.37
CA TRP A 444 2.81 4.80 2.65
C TRP A 444 3.91 5.36 3.56
N GLY A 445 5.08 5.47 3.01
CA GLY A 445 6.28 5.96 3.68
C GLY A 445 7.42 4.97 3.55
N THR A 446 8.60 5.41 3.94
CA THR A 446 9.84 4.63 3.91
C THR A 446 10.43 4.52 5.29
N THR A 447 11.43 3.66 5.45
CA THR A 447 12.11 3.43 6.72
C THR A 447 13.52 4.03 6.67
N VAL A 448 13.95 4.70 7.76
CA VAL A 448 15.31 5.20 7.93
C VAL A 448 15.99 4.38 9.03
N LEU A 449 17.15 3.79 8.72
CA LEU A 449 17.90 2.99 9.69
C LEU A 449 18.65 3.89 10.70
N PRO A 450 18.93 3.39 11.92
CA PRO A 450 19.74 4.13 12.89
C PRO A 450 21.11 4.55 12.31
N GLY A 451 21.55 5.78 12.60
CA GLY A 451 22.77 6.37 12.09
C GLY A 451 22.70 6.91 10.66
N MET A 452 21.58 6.75 9.96
CA MET A 452 21.42 7.28 8.61
C MET A 452 21.00 8.76 8.60
N PRO A 453 21.40 9.52 7.56
CA PRO A 453 20.89 10.86 7.34
C PRO A 453 19.39 10.80 6.98
N ILE A 454 18.63 11.72 7.55
CA ILE A 454 17.26 12.01 7.15
C ILE A 454 17.33 13.10 6.08
N THR A 455 16.93 12.76 4.85
CA THR A 455 16.92 13.71 3.74
C THR A 455 15.54 14.31 3.53
N PHE A 456 15.46 15.38 2.72
CA PHE A 456 14.18 15.94 2.31
C PHE A 456 13.32 14.91 1.53
N GLU A 457 13.96 13.96 0.81
CA GLU A 457 13.27 12.85 0.17
C GLU A 457 12.54 11.97 1.18
N HIS A 458 13.19 11.61 2.29
CA HIS A 458 12.52 10.84 3.35
C HIS A 458 11.32 11.58 3.96
N VAL A 459 11.38 12.93 4.04
CA VAL A 459 10.23 13.74 4.48
C VAL A 459 9.11 13.69 3.43
N MET A 460 9.45 13.86 2.15
CA MET A 460 8.46 13.77 1.06
C MET A 460 7.86 12.37 0.94
N ASP A 461 8.63 11.30 1.17
CA ASP A 461 8.13 9.92 1.21
C ASP A 461 7.03 9.72 2.27
N GLN A 462 7.02 10.52 3.32
CA GLN A 462 6.01 10.45 4.39
C GLN A 462 4.85 11.43 4.17
N THR A 463 5.10 12.57 3.51
CA THR A 463 4.20 13.74 3.57
C THR A 463 3.84 14.32 2.20
N GLY A 464 4.44 13.81 1.12
CA GLY A 464 4.26 14.35 -0.24
C GLY A 464 2.88 14.04 -0.81
N LEU A 465 1.98 15.03 -0.80
CA LEU A 465 0.64 14.92 -1.39
C LEU A 465 0.14 16.26 -1.93
N THR A 466 -0.99 16.26 -2.63
CA THR A 466 -1.50 17.44 -3.36
C THR A 466 -2.25 18.45 -2.47
N TYR A 467 -2.57 18.11 -1.21
CA TYR A 467 -3.27 18.97 -0.24
C TYR A 467 -2.54 19.02 1.12
N PRO A 468 -1.32 19.59 1.17
CA PRO A 468 -0.39 19.45 2.28
C PRO A 468 -0.58 20.47 3.41
N ALA A 469 -1.65 21.26 3.40
CA ALA A 469 -1.84 22.37 4.34
C ALA A 469 -1.83 21.89 5.80
N VAL A 470 -1.05 22.59 6.63
CA VAL A 470 -1.03 22.41 8.08
C VAL A 470 -2.05 23.32 8.73
N THR A 471 -2.87 22.75 9.60
CA THR A 471 -3.93 23.47 10.32
C THR A 471 -3.64 23.53 11.81
N ARG A 472 -4.15 24.58 12.47
CA ARG A 472 -4.12 24.79 13.91
C ARG A 472 -5.49 25.26 14.38
N ASN A 473 -6.19 24.43 15.15
CA ASN A 473 -7.58 24.66 15.53
C ASN A 473 -7.77 24.50 17.04
N GLU A 474 -8.78 25.16 17.58
CA GLU A 474 -9.31 24.88 18.90
C GLU A 474 -10.41 23.80 18.81
N MET A 475 -10.29 22.74 19.58
CA MET A 475 -11.26 21.63 19.60
C MET A 475 -11.68 21.31 21.02
N SER A 476 -12.95 20.90 21.22
CA SER A 476 -13.40 20.37 22.50
C SER A 476 -12.88 18.94 22.70
N GLY A 477 -12.78 18.51 23.97
CA GLY A 477 -12.41 17.12 24.28
C GLY A 477 -13.41 16.09 23.70
N GLU A 478 -14.69 16.47 23.60
CA GLU A 478 -15.72 15.66 22.96
C GLU A 478 -15.47 15.52 21.44
N MET A 479 -15.10 16.62 20.77
CA MET A 479 -14.76 16.59 19.33
C MET A 479 -13.54 15.71 19.08
N ILE A 480 -12.49 15.83 19.91
CA ILE A 480 -11.29 14.98 19.85
C ILE A 480 -11.67 13.50 19.95
N LYS A 481 -12.52 13.14 20.93
CA LYS A 481 -13.01 11.77 21.09
C LYS A 481 -13.78 11.31 19.85
N THR A 482 -14.66 12.14 19.33
CA THR A 482 -15.47 11.82 18.15
C THR A 482 -14.61 11.52 16.93
N ILE A 483 -13.56 12.30 16.68
CA ILE A 483 -12.60 12.05 15.58
C ILE A 483 -11.91 10.70 15.76
N LEU A 484 -11.44 10.39 16.97
CA LEU A 484 -10.77 9.11 17.25
C LEU A 484 -11.71 7.92 17.08
N GLU A 485 -12.97 8.04 17.51
CA GLU A 485 -13.99 6.99 17.36
C GLU A 485 -14.37 6.74 15.89
N ASP A 486 -14.54 7.81 15.10
CA ASP A 486 -14.86 7.74 13.69
C ASP A 486 -13.74 7.05 12.89
N VAL A 487 -12.49 7.46 13.12
CA VAL A 487 -11.34 6.81 12.48
C VAL A 487 -11.19 5.36 12.94
N ALA A 488 -11.45 5.06 14.22
CA ALA A 488 -11.43 3.68 14.72
C ALA A 488 -12.50 2.81 14.04
N ASP A 489 -13.67 3.37 13.70
CA ASP A 489 -14.71 2.63 12.99
C ASP A 489 -14.31 2.29 11.55
N ASN A 490 -13.53 3.15 10.89
CA ASN A 490 -13.00 2.88 9.56
C ASN A 490 -12.07 1.66 9.49
N LEU A 491 -11.44 1.28 10.63
CA LEU A 491 -10.55 0.11 10.72
C LEU A 491 -11.25 -1.10 11.33
N PHE A 492 -12.06 -0.86 12.37
CA PHE A 492 -12.54 -1.91 13.28
C PHE A 492 -14.06 -2.12 13.21
N ASN A 493 -14.71 -1.66 12.15
CA ASN A 493 -16.09 -2.05 11.89
C ASN A 493 -16.15 -3.56 11.61
N LYS A 494 -17.10 -4.27 12.23
CA LYS A 494 -17.28 -5.71 12.04
C LYS A 494 -17.69 -6.09 10.61
N ASP A 495 -18.34 -5.18 9.91
CA ASP A 495 -18.66 -5.33 8.49
C ASP A 495 -17.59 -4.67 7.63
N PRO A 496 -16.80 -5.46 6.85
CA PRO A 496 -15.76 -4.91 5.98
C PRO A 496 -16.25 -3.84 5.00
N PHE A 497 -17.53 -3.88 4.61
CA PHE A 497 -18.09 -2.87 3.71
C PHE A 497 -18.27 -1.49 4.34
N TYR A 498 -17.99 -1.32 5.62
CA TYR A 498 -17.90 -0.03 6.30
C TYR A 498 -16.46 0.35 6.69
N GLN A 499 -15.49 -0.51 6.41
CA GLN A 499 -14.08 -0.21 6.61
C GLN A 499 -13.54 0.64 5.45
N GLN A 500 -13.31 1.92 5.69
CA GLN A 500 -12.79 2.84 4.68
C GLN A 500 -11.27 2.69 4.47
N GLY A 501 -10.61 1.85 5.27
CA GLY A 501 -9.16 1.65 5.22
C GLY A 501 -8.38 2.78 5.90
N GLY A 502 -7.08 2.86 5.59
CA GLY A 502 -6.15 3.68 6.37
C GLY A 502 -5.75 2.99 7.68
N ASP A 503 -4.92 3.65 8.47
CA ASP A 503 -4.61 3.28 9.85
C ASP A 503 -5.25 4.29 10.82
N MET A 504 -5.13 4.07 12.15
CA MET A 504 -5.56 5.07 13.12
C MET A 504 -4.86 6.40 12.86
N VAL A 505 -5.57 7.50 13.10
CA VAL A 505 -4.93 8.81 13.14
C VAL A 505 -3.76 8.75 14.11
N ARG A 506 -2.62 9.27 13.69
CA ARG A 506 -1.42 9.34 14.51
C ARG A 506 -1.55 10.52 15.46
N VAL A 507 -1.26 10.28 16.72
CA VAL A 507 -1.55 11.24 17.78
C VAL A 507 -0.27 11.63 18.50
N GLY A 508 -0.05 12.95 18.67
CA GLY A 508 0.98 13.49 19.55
C GLY A 508 0.33 14.21 20.76
N GLY A 509 1.02 14.22 21.91
CA GLY A 509 0.60 14.90 23.12
C GLY A 509 -0.51 14.20 23.92
N LEU A 510 -1.52 13.67 23.27
CA LEU A 510 -2.67 13.02 23.87
C LEU A 510 -2.42 11.52 24.09
N ARG A 511 -2.60 11.03 25.33
CA ARG A 511 -2.63 9.60 25.67
C ARG A 511 -4.07 9.09 25.69
N TYR A 512 -4.30 7.84 25.25
CA TYR A 512 -5.63 7.22 25.30
C TYR A 512 -5.54 5.69 25.32
N ALA A 513 -6.66 5.06 25.66
CA ALA A 513 -6.83 3.62 25.50
C ALA A 513 -7.89 3.34 24.43
N ILE A 514 -7.69 2.27 23.66
CA ILE A 514 -8.63 1.81 22.62
C ILE A 514 -8.99 0.35 22.83
N ASP A 515 -10.28 0.04 22.72
CA ASP A 515 -10.80 -1.33 22.61
C ASP A 515 -11.44 -1.51 21.23
N PRO A 516 -10.71 -2.06 20.25
CA PRO A 516 -11.19 -2.24 18.87
C PRO A 516 -12.43 -3.15 18.75
N THR A 517 -12.70 -3.96 19.76
CA THR A 517 -13.82 -4.93 19.77
C THR A 517 -15.17 -4.31 20.09
N ARG A 518 -15.17 -3.07 20.61
CA ARG A 518 -16.37 -2.33 20.99
C ARG A 518 -17.07 -1.71 19.80
N GLU A 519 -18.30 -1.25 20.02
CA GLU A 519 -19.03 -0.46 19.03
C GLU A 519 -18.49 0.99 19.00
N ILE A 520 -18.75 1.70 17.87
CA ILE A 520 -18.39 3.11 17.72
C ILE A 520 -18.95 3.95 18.89
N GLY A 521 -18.14 4.86 19.41
CA GLY A 521 -18.45 5.69 20.57
C GLY A 521 -17.99 5.11 21.92
N GLU A 522 -17.68 3.80 21.97
CA GLU A 522 -17.23 3.09 23.17
C GLU A 522 -15.79 2.57 23.08
N ARG A 523 -15.13 2.75 21.92
CA ARG A 523 -13.76 2.25 21.69
C ARG A 523 -12.70 3.07 22.41
N ILE A 524 -12.85 4.39 22.43
CA ILE A 524 -11.85 5.32 22.96
C ILE A 524 -12.16 5.68 24.40
N THR A 525 -11.20 5.42 25.29
CA THR A 525 -11.32 5.66 26.73
C THR A 525 -10.02 6.23 27.31
N ALA A 526 -10.06 6.72 28.56
CA ALA A 526 -8.89 7.18 29.31
C ALA A 526 -8.02 8.19 28.54
N MET A 527 -8.66 9.18 27.91
CA MET A 527 -7.93 10.28 27.26
C MET A 527 -7.29 11.18 28.31
N GLU A 528 -5.99 11.41 28.19
CA GLU A 528 -5.19 12.23 29.10
C GLU A 528 -4.24 13.15 28.32
N LEU A 529 -4.14 14.40 28.76
CA LEU A 529 -3.16 15.38 28.30
C LEU A 529 -2.33 15.82 29.51
N ASP A 530 -1.00 15.72 29.43
CA ASP A 530 -0.08 16.04 30.53
C ASP A 530 -0.45 15.34 31.87
N GLY A 531 -0.89 14.07 31.78
CA GLY A 531 -1.29 13.26 32.94
C GLY A 531 -2.62 13.68 33.60
N LYS A 532 -3.41 14.53 32.94
CA LYS A 532 -4.73 14.95 33.41
C LYS A 532 -5.80 14.43 32.45
N PRO A 533 -6.92 13.93 32.97
CA PRO A 533 -8.05 13.54 32.13
C PRO A 533 -8.51 14.71 31.24
N VAL A 534 -8.80 14.41 29.99
CA VAL A 534 -9.37 15.38 29.04
C VAL A 534 -10.81 15.68 29.45
N ASP A 535 -11.11 16.96 29.68
CA ASP A 535 -12.48 17.44 29.89
C ASP A 535 -13.23 17.49 28.55
N PRO A 536 -14.36 16.78 28.38
CA PRO A 536 -15.15 16.82 27.16
C PRO A 536 -15.52 18.24 26.71
N ASN A 537 -15.74 19.16 27.65
CA ASN A 537 -16.07 20.55 27.40
C ASN A 537 -14.84 21.49 27.39
N GLY A 538 -13.67 20.99 27.73
CA GLY A 538 -12.42 21.74 27.70
C GLY A 538 -12.01 22.07 26.26
N THR A 539 -11.28 23.18 26.08
CA THR A 539 -10.76 23.61 24.78
C THR A 539 -9.27 23.28 24.69
N TYR A 540 -8.85 22.65 23.60
CA TYR A 540 -7.49 22.20 23.34
C TYR A 540 -7.03 22.68 21.98
N VAL A 541 -5.77 23.11 21.90
CA VAL A 541 -5.16 23.49 20.63
C VAL A 541 -4.63 22.26 19.91
N VAL A 542 -5.17 21.96 18.75
CA VAL A 542 -4.86 20.78 17.94
C VAL A 542 -4.25 21.19 16.61
N ALA A 543 -3.06 20.69 16.30
CA ALA A 543 -2.44 20.79 14.98
C ALA A 543 -2.82 19.58 14.13
N GLY A 544 -3.02 19.79 12.84
CA GLY A 544 -3.30 18.73 11.87
C GLY A 544 -2.77 19.09 10.49
N TRP A 545 -2.91 18.16 9.54
CA TRP A 545 -2.56 18.39 8.14
C TRP A 545 -3.37 17.48 7.22
N ALA A 546 -3.28 17.70 5.89
CA ALA A 546 -4.02 16.97 4.88
C ALA A 546 -5.55 17.02 5.07
N SER A 547 -6.07 18.20 5.36
CA SER A 547 -7.51 18.43 5.42
C SER A 547 -8.16 18.17 4.06
N VAL A 548 -9.24 17.41 4.05
CA VAL A 548 -10.04 17.13 2.83
C VAL A 548 -10.96 18.29 2.44
N GLN A 549 -10.99 19.35 3.26
CA GLN A 549 -11.75 20.57 2.95
C GLN A 549 -11.01 21.41 1.90
N GLU A 550 -11.76 22.03 0.99
CA GLU A 550 -11.21 22.94 -0.04
C GLU A 550 -10.51 24.16 0.59
N GLN A 551 -11.10 24.67 1.66
CA GLN A 551 -10.52 25.75 2.48
C GLN A 551 -10.40 25.24 3.91
N PRO A 552 -9.24 24.70 4.32
CA PRO A 552 -9.06 24.15 5.66
C PRO A 552 -9.24 25.23 6.72
N MET A 553 -10.07 24.93 7.72
CA MET A 553 -10.15 25.80 8.91
C MET A 553 -8.80 25.81 9.63
N GLY A 554 -8.38 26.98 10.11
CA GLY A 554 -7.13 27.13 10.84
C GLY A 554 -5.87 26.88 10.00
N ASP A 555 -5.97 27.05 8.67
CA ASP A 555 -4.81 26.94 7.78
C ASP A 555 -3.71 27.92 8.22
N THR A 556 -2.52 27.39 8.45
CA THR A 556 -1.35 28.14 8.88
C THR A 556 -0.56 28.77 7.72
N GLY A 557 -0.93 28.45 6.48
CA GLY A 557 -0.17 28.80 5.28
C GLY A 557 1.13 28.01 5.12
N ARG A 558 1.39 27.01 5.98
CA ARG A 558 2.57 26.14 5.91
C ARG A 558 2.20 24.77 5.35
N LYS A 559 3.16 24.13 4.67
CA LYS A 559 3.03 22.75 4.19
C LYS A 559 3.68 21.80 5.18
N ILE A 560 3.13 20.60 5.32
CA ILE A 560 3.62 19.63 6.29
C ILE A 560 5.11 19.27 6.09
N TRP A 561 5.57 19.12 4.86
CA TRP A 561 6.99 18.81 4.60
C TRP A 561 7.94 19.94 5.00
N ASP A 562 7.51 21.20 4.93
CA ASP A 562 8.30 22.34 5.41
C ASP A 562 8.33 22.38 6.93
N VAL A 563 7.21 22.11 7.60
CA VAL A 563 7.11 22.01 9.06
C VAL A 563 8.05 20.92 9.60
N VAL A 564 8.02 19.73 8.98
CA VAL A 564 8.88 18.62 9.39
C VAL A 564 10.36 18.90 9.06
N ALA A 565 10.64 19.50 7.90
CA ALA A 565 12.02 19.84 7.53
C ALA A 565 12.63 20.92 8.46
N ASP A 566 11.86 21.92 8.86
CA ASP A 566 12.32 22.96 9.80
C ASP A 566 12.59 22.35 11.17
N TYR A 567 11.70 21.52 11.69
CA TYR A 567 11.93 20.77 12.93
C TYR A 567 13.22 19.95 12.89
N LEU A 568 13.45 19.23 11.79
CA LEU A 568 14.67 18.43 11.61
C LEU A 568 15.93 19.28 11.57
N ARG A 569 15.91 20.45 10.90
CA ARG A 569 17.06 21.39 10.86
C ARG A 569 17.36 21.99 12.23
N ASP A 570 16.32 22.27 13.03
CA ASP A 570 16.49 22.81 14.38
C ASP A 570 17.12 21.78 15.33
N HIS A 571 16.72 20.52 15.24
CA HIS A 571 17.16 19.44 16.13
C HIS A 571 18.45 18.73 15.66
N GLN A 572 18.75 18.65 14.36
CA GLN A 572 19.91 18.02 13.72
C GLN A 572 20.12 16.53 14.02
N THR A 573 19.73 16.05 15.20
CA THR A 573 19.73 14.64 15.58
C THR A 573 18.37 14.27 16.13
N VAL A 574 17.78 13.20 15.58
CA VAL A 574 16.45 12.71 16.00
C VAL A 574 16.61 11.50 16.89
N ARG A 575 15.99 11.60 18.08
CA ARG A 575 15.83 10.48 19.02
C ARG A 575 14.39 10.45 19.51
N ILE A 576 13.72 9.31 19.28
CA ILE A 576 12.35 9.09 19.72
C ILE A 576 12.38 8.47 21.13
N THR A 577 12.26 9.31 22.13
CA THR A 577 12.32 8.88 23.53
C THR A 577 10.98 8.36 24.07
N ASP A 578 9.88 8.72 23.41
CA ASP A 578 8.52 8.38 23.82
C ASP A 578 7.62 8.18 22.59
N LEU A 579 7.27 6.93 22.32
CA LEU A 579 6.34 6.57 21.25
C LEU A 579 4.90 6.61 21.79
N ASN A 580 4.08 7.52 21.28
CA ASN A 580 2.71 7.70 21.70
C ASN A 580 1.77 6.66 21.09
N ALA A 581 1.94 5.39 21.48
CA ALA A 581 1.01 4.32 21.11
C ALA A 581 -0.13 4.24 22.15
N PRO A 582 -1.38 3.96 21.71
CA PRO A 582 -2.50 3.79 22.63
C PRO A 582 -2.37 2.52 23.48
N VAL A 583 -3.02 2.52 24.63
CA VAL A 583 -3.18 1.30 25.44
C VAL A 583 -4.27 0.43 24.81
N LEU A 584 -3.89 -0.74 24.31
CA LEU A 584 -4.82 -1.69 23.68
C LEU A 584 -5.60 -2.47 24.75
N LYS A 585 -6.91 -2.60 24.55
CA LYS A 585 -7.82 -3.39 25.39
C LYS A 585 -8.62 -4.37 24.54
N GLY A 586 -9.04 -5.49 25.15
CA GLY A 586 -9.91 -6.46 24.49
C GLY A 586 -9.27 -7.29 23.37
N VAL A 587 -7.97 -7.16 23.14
CA VAL A 587 -7.25 -7.81 22.03
C VAL A 587 -6.06 -8.67 22.52
N ASP A 588 -6.07 -9.09 23.76
CA ASP A 588 -5.03 -9.98 24.30
C ASP A 588 -4.91 -11.26 23.48
N GLY A 589 -3.68 -11.61 23.09
CA GLY A 589 -3.42 -12.78 22.26
C GLY A 589 -3.86 -12.69 20.81
N ASN A 590 -4.22 -11.50 20.31
CA ASN A 590 -4.54 -11.29 18.91
C ASN A 590 -3.28 -11.47 18.05
N PRO A 591 -3.28 -12.37 17.03
CA PRO A 591 -2.10 -12.62 16.17
C PRO A 591 -1.69 -11.43 15.29
N GLY A 592 -2.53 -10.41 15.20
CA GLY A 592 -2.22 -9.13 14.58
C GLY A 592 -1.39 -8.19 15.45
N ILE A 593 -0.94 -8.62 16.63
CA ILE A 593 -0.02 -7.89 17.51
C ILE A 593 1.28 -8.68 17.61
N ALA A 594 2.41 -8.00 17.47
CA ALA A 594 3.72 -8.60 17.72
C ALA A 594 3.81 -9.11 19.18
N ALA A 595 4.21 -10.39 19.33
CA ALA A 595 4.41 -11.01 20.64
C ALA A 595 5.78 -10.64 21.20
#